data_cd758704fd7c92719b760aaed7bfc09b
#
_entry.id   cd758704fd7c92719b760aaed7bfc09b
#
_cell.length_a   1.000
_cell.length_b   1.000
_cell.length_c   1.000
_cell.angle_alpha   90.00
_cell.angle_beta   90.00
_cell.angle_gamma   90.00
#
_symmetry.space_group_name_H-M   'P 1'
#
loop_
_entity.id
_entity.type
_entity.pdbx_description
1 polymer ?
#
loop_
_entity_poly.entity_id
_entity_poly.type
_entity_poly.pdbx_seq_one_letter_code
_entity_poly.pdbx_strand_id
1 'polypeptide(L)'
;MSTQRSFSPSGLLGLSMIVLLAGCAVGPDYKRPDIQLPATYPDAAHGGGATKGEQGRLSADWWTLYNDKTLDGLVASALKNNTDLHRAVAQIDAAEAVLAQANSTLFPEIDLGASSSRSHSSTLNATPVFSGVPITYNANRLALSTSFELDFWGKLRRASQAAHAQVLSSRYARDVVALTVAGATTQSYFTLRSLDAQITVTEKILRSREDSLAVIKDRAKGGLASELDVNQAQVARSDAAVQLRDLKRQRALMEHQLGVLTGKLDLRIAAGDIMNLPMPSLPPVGLPSTLLERRPDVQQAEQALVAANAEIGFNKASQFPSFSLTGDFGGQSAKLSNILKSGARIWSLGLEGLMPIFSAGKYAARTREAVAVQRQAVAAYEKTVQ
;
A
#
# COMPACT_ATOMS: atom_id res chain seq x y z
N MET A 1 -71.94 -2.63 -2.16
CA MET A 1 -71.23 -2.06 -1.00
C MET A 1 -69.74 -1.98 -1.38
N SER A 2 -69.31 -0.82 -1.82
CA SER A 2 -67.92 -0.54 -2.24
C SER A 2 -67.22 0.22 -1.10
N THR A 3 -66.24 -0.39 -0.48
CA THR A 3 -65.39 0.27 0.52
C THR A 3 -64.26 0.99 -0.14
N GLN A 4 -64.38 2.33 -0.32
CA GLN A 4 -63.25 3.21 -0.64
C GLN A 4 -62.31 3.29 0.56
N ARG A 5 -61.09 2.80 0.39
CA ARG A 5 -59.96 3.08 1.31
C ARG A 5 -59.36 4.44 0.98
N SER A 6 -59.61 5.43 1.82
CA SER A 6 -58.96 6.74 1.75
C SER A 6 -57.47 6.60 2.11
N PHE A 7 -56.57 6.76 1.13
CA PHE A 7 -55.15 6.93 1.36
C PHE A 7 -54.88 8.29 2.01
N SER A 8 -54.36 8.30 3.23
CA SER A 8 -54.02 9.53 3.97
C SER A 8 -52.78 10.20 3.29
N PRO A 9 -52.82 11.52 2.96
CA PRO A 9 -51.71 12.22 2.31
C PRO A 9 -50.47 12.36 3.18
N SER A 10 -50.57 12.13 4.49
CA SER A 10 -49.43 12.17 5.44
C SER A 10 -48.40 11.03 5.24
N GLY A 11 -48.82 9.88 4.70
CA GLY A 11 -47.88 8.77 4.38
C GLY A 11 -47.00 9.03 3.16
N LEU A 12 -47.53 9.75 2.18
CA LEU A 12 -46.77 10.13 0.96
C LEU A 12 -45.71 11.22 1.23
N LEU A 13 -45.98 12.17 2.12
CA LEU A 13 -45.03 13.21 2.52
C LEU A 13 -43.84 12.59 3.28
N GLY A 14 -44.07 11.61 4.18
CA GLY A 14 -43.04 10.89 4.88
C GLY A 14 -42.12 10.06 3.99
N LEU A 15 -42.70 9.40 2.97
CA LEU A 15 -41.94 8.60 2.00
C LEU A 15 -41.11 9.46 1.04
N SER A 16 -41.63 10.63 0.61
CA SER A 16 -40.91 11.60 -0.24
C SER A 16 -39.72 12.22 0.51
N MET A 17 -39.83 12.45 1.81
CA MET A 17 -38.75 13.03 2.61
C MET A 17 -37.60 12.05 2.81
N ILE A 18 -37.87 10.72 2.88
CA ILE A 18 -36.87 9.66 2.99
C ILE A 18 -36.12 9.47 1.66
N VAL A 19 -36.77 9.62 0.52
CA VAL A 19 -36.14 9.50 -0.81
C VAL A 19 -35.22 10.69 -1.13
N LEU A 20 -35.51 11.87 -0.60
CA LEU A 20 -34.63 13.05 -0.74
C LEU A 20 -33.35 12.98 0.12
N LEU A 21 -33.29 12.12 1.14
CA LEU A 21 -32.13 11.87 1.98
C LEU A 21 -31.09 10.91 1.36
N ALA A 22 -31.43 10.26 0.27
CA ALA A 22 -30.65 9.14 -0.30
C ALA A 22 -29.66 9.53 -1.36
N GLY A 23 -29.02 10.73 -1.35
CA GLY A 23 -28.05 10.78 -2.41
C GLY A 23 -27.18 11.95 -2.77
N CYS A 24 -27.08 12.98 -2.03
CA CYS A 24 -26.12 14.06 -2.42
C CYS A 24 -24.80 13.97 -1.67
N ALA A 25 -23.92 13.06 -2.09
CA ALA A 25 -22.51 13.17 -1.69
C ALA A 25 -21.88 14.37 -2.40
N VAL A 26 -21.35 15.30 -1.62
CA VAL A 26 -20.67 16.48 -2.16
C VAL A 26 -19.30 16.08 -2.71
N GLY A 27 -18.89 16.70 -3.82
CA GLY A 27 -17.60 16.47 -4.47
C GLY A 27 -17.71 15.73 -5.79
N PRO A 28 -16.61 15.65 -6.54
CA PRO A 28 -16.59 14.95 -7.82
C PRO A 28 -16.59 13.44 -7.62
N ASP A 29 -17.32 12.72 -8.46
CA ASP A 29 -17.14 11.27 -8.58
C ASP A 29 -15.88 10.98 -9.39
N TYR A 30 -15.23 9.87 -9.04
CA TYR A 30 -14.02 9.44 -9.75
C TYR A 30 -14.35 9.11 -11.21
N LYS A 31 -13.52 9.61 -12.09
CA LYS A 31 -13.49 9.20 -13.50
C LYS A 31 -12.04 8.89 -13.87
N ARG A 32 -11.81 7.71 -14.47
CA ARG A 32 -10.47 7.33 -14.95
C ARG A 32 -10.01 8.35 -15.99
N PRO A 33 -8.77 8.89 -15.85
CA PRO A 33 -8.19 9.75 -16.89
C PRO A 33 -8.09 9.01 -18.22
N ASP A 34 -8.46 9.70 -19.30
CA ASP A 34 -8.30 9.17 -20.66
C ASP A 34 -6.85 9.36 -21.11
N ILE A 35 -6.09 8.28 -21.14
CA ILE A 35 -4.70 8.28 -21.60
C ILE A 35 -4.66 7.70 -23.00
N GLN A 36 -4.25 8.51 -23.97
CA GLN A 36 -4.06 8.04 -25.35
C GLN A 36 -2.84 7.12 -25.43
N LEU A 37 -3.10 5.82 -25.55
CA LEU A 37 -2.06 4.83 -25.78
C LEU A 37 -1.95 4.48 -27.26
N PRO A 38 -0.74 4.16 -27.77
CA PRO A 38 -0.56 3.60 -29.09
C PRO A 38 -1.40 2.33 -29.25
N ALA A 39 -2.01 2.12 -30.41
CA ALA A 39 -2.78 0.90 -30.68
C ALA A 39 -1.91 -0.37 -30.64
N THR A 40 -0.62 -0.23 -30.96
CA THR A 40 0.38 -1.31 -30.95
C THR A 40 1.74 -0.77 -30.50
N TYR A 41 2.60 -1.65 -29.99
CA TYR A 41 3.99 -1.27 -29.71
C TYR A 41 4.76 -1.00 -30.99
N PRO A 42 5.64 0.03 -31.05
CA PRO A 42 6.40 0.38 -32.25
C PRO A 42 7.21 -0.77 -32.84
N ASP A 43 7.80 -1.60 -31.97
CA ASP A 43 8.67 -2.72 -32.35
C ASP A 43 7.92 -4.05 -32.55
N ALA A 44 6.60 -4.07 -32.38
CA ALA A 44 5.81 -5.30 -32.58
C ALA A 44 5.89 -5.86 -34.03
N ALA A 45 6.20 -5.00 -34.99
CA ALA A 45 6.38 -5.40 -36.40
C ALA A 45 7.69 -6.18 -36.65
N HIS A 46 8.70 -6.08 -35.77
CA HIS A 46 10.00 -6.75 -35.90
C HIS A 46 10.12 -8.04 -35.07
N GLY A 47 9.21 -8.27 -34.13
CA GLY A 47 9.12 -9.50 -33.32
C GLY A 47 8.05 -10.42 -33.83
N GLY A 48 8.44 -11.50 -34.52
CA GLY A 48 7.59 -12.46 -35.22
C GLY A 48 6.24 -12.75 -34.59
N GLY A 49 5.17 -12.50 -35.35
CA GLY A 49 3.90 -13.15 -35.21
C GLY A 49 3.04 -12.77 -34.02
N ALA A 50 2.44 -11.58 -34.08
CA ALA A 50 1.18 -11.37 -33.36
C ALA A 50 0.11 -12.27 -33.99
N THR A 51 -0.02 -13.50 -33.53
CA THR A 51 -1.20 -14.31 -33.80
C THR A 51 -2.39 -13.61 -33.17
N LYS A 52 -3.26 -13.06 -34.00
CA LYS A 52 -4.60 -12.60 -33.61
C LYS A 52 -5.30 -13.77 -32.90
N GLY A 53 -5.39 -13.76 -31.59
CA GLY A 53 -6.27 -14.70 -30.92
C GLY A 53 -5.87 -15.23 -29.56
N GLU A 54 -4.62 -15.41 -29.23
CA GLU A 54 -4.25 -15.83 -27.88
C GLU A 54 -3.73 -14.66 -27.07
N GLN A 55 -4.60 -14.13 -26.22
CA GLN A 55 -4.20 -13.27 -25.10
C GLN A 55 -3.42 -14.14 -24.12
N GLY A 56 -2.13 -14.43 -24.43
CA GLY A 56 -1.25 -15.18 -23.55
C GLY A 56 -1.16 -14.47 -22.21
N ARG A 57 -1.91 -14.99 -21.24
CA ARG A 57 -1.72 -14.60 -19.83
C ARG A 57 -0.36 -15.15 -19.44
N LEU A 58 0.59 -14.26 -19.18
CA LEU A 58 1.75 -14.65 -18.38
C LEU A 58 1.20 -15.17 -17.05
N SER A 59 1.54 -16.41 -16.72
CA SER A 59 1.21 -16.98 -15.43
C SER A 59 1.84 -16.16 -14.31
N ALA A 60 1.24 -16.16 -13.13
CA ALA A 60 1.81 -15.49 -11.94
C ALA A 60 3.18 -16.08 -11.58
N ASP A 61 3.44 -17.32 -12.01
CA ASP A 61 4.67 -18.09 -11.80
C ASP A 61 5.53 -18.17 -13.09
N TRP A 62 5.65 -17.03 -13.80
CA TRP A 62 6.35 -16.89 -15.08
C TRP A 62 7.78 -17.45 -15.09
N TRP A 63 8.47 -17.51 -13.93
CA TRP A 63 9.83 -18.07 -13.82
C TRP A 63 9.88 -19.59 -14.09
N THR A 64 8.77 -20.30 -13.96
CA THR A 64 8.68 -21.73 -14.28
C THR A 64 8.87 -22.02 -15.77
N LEU A 65 8.75 -21.01 -16.64
CA LEU A 65 9.06 -21.11 -18.08
C LEU A 65 10.53 -21.52 -18.35
N TYR A 66 11.43 -21.29 -17.38
CA TYR A 66 12.83 -21.68 -17.46
C TYR A 66 13.07 -23.16 -17.12
N ASN A 67 12.05 -23.91 -16.68
CA ASN A 67 12.14 -25.32 -16.31
C ASN A 67 13.33 -25.69 -15.40
N ASP A 68 13.68 -24.81 -14.47
CA ASP A 68 14.76 -24.99 -13.51
C ASP A 68 14.19 -25.12 -12.08
N LYS A 69 14.23 -26.34 -11.53
CA LYS A 69 13.72 -26.63 -10.17
C LYS A 69 14.45 -25.86 -9.09
N THR A 70 15.72 -25.50 -9.31
CA THR A 70 16.49 -24.70 -8.33
C THR A 70 15.95 -23.27 -8.32
N LEU A 71 15.73 -22.70 -9.50
CA LEU A 71 15.10 -21.37 -9.64
C LEU A 71 13.70 -21.36 -9.01
N ASP A 72 12.88 -22.35 -9.33
CA ASP A 72 11.52 -22.47 -8.78
C ASP A 72 11.54 -22.49 -7.24
N GLY A 73 12.42 -23.30 -6.66
CA GLY A 73 12.59 -23.39 -5.21
C GLY A 73 13.09 -22.09 -4.55
N LEU A 74 13.99 -21.36 -5.23
CA LEU A 74 14.50 -20.07 -4.75
C LEU A 74 13.40 -19.01 -4.78
N VAL A 75 12.68 -18.88 -5.89
CA VAL A 75 11.59 -17.88 -6.01
C VAL A 75 10.45 -18.20 -5.04
N ALA A 76 10.04 -19.47 -4.92
CA ALA A 76 9.03 -19.87 -3.95
C ALA A 76 9.47 -19.55 -2.50
N SER A 77 10.77 -19.79 -2.17
CA SER A 77 11.31 -19.43 -0.85
C SER A 77 11.34 -17.92 -0.65
N ALA A 78 11.72 -17.13 -1.66
CA ALA A 78 11.74 -15.69 -1.61
C ALA A 78 10.34 -15.12 -1.40
N LEU A 79 9.35 -15.55 -2.18
CA LEU A 79 7.95 -15.12 -2.03
C LEU A 79 7.34 -15.49 -0.68
N LYS A 80 7.85 -16.53 -0.02
CA LYS A 80 7.38 -16.96 1.30
C LYS A 80 8.05 -16.21 2.45
N ASN A 81 9.36 -15.97 2.37
CA ASN A 81 10.17 -15.59 3.53
C ASN A 81 10.76 -14.17 3.42
N ASN A 82 10.58 -13.49 2.28
CA ASN A 82 11.16 -12.16 2.09
C ASN A 82 10.54 -11.14 3.05
N THR A 83 11.39 -10.39 3.76
CA THR A 83 10.94 -9.41 4.77
C THR A 83 10.23 -8.20 4.18
N ASP A 84 10.54 -7.79 2.93
CA ASP A 84 9.82 -6.71 2.27
C ASP A 84 8.39 -7.12 1.96
N LEU A 85 8.17 -8.40 1.63
CA LEU A 85 6.82 -8.92 1.40
C LEU A 85 6.02 -9.02 2.70
N HIS A 86 6.67 -9.45 3.81
CA HIS A 86 6.03 -9.42 5.13
C HIS A 86 5.66 -8.00 5.55
N ARG A 87 6.55 -7.02 5.29
CA ARG A 87 6.24 -5.59 5.53
C ARG A 87 5.04 -5.12 4.69
N ALA A 88 4.97 -5.51 3.42
CA ALA A 88 3.85 -5.13 2.55
C ALA A 88 2.51 -5.73 3.04
N VAL A 89 2.51 -6.96 3.57
CA VAL A 89 1.33 -7.56 4.21
C VAL A 89 0.91 -6.77 5.45
N ALA A 90 1.85 -6.44 6.33
CA ALA A 90 1.55 -5.63 7.52
C ALA A 90 1.03 -4.22 7.16
N GLN A 91 1.43 -3.66 6.01
CA GLN A 91 0.87 -2.40 5.50
C GLN A 91 -0.61 -2.55 5.07
N ILE A 92 -1.00 -3.71 4.53
CA ILE A 92 -2.42 -4.00 4.24
C ILE A 92 -3.21 -4.06 5.54
N ASP A 93 -2.73 -4.79 6.55
CA ASP A 93 -3.40 -4.89 7.86
C ASP A 93 -3.58 -3.50 8.50
N ALA A 94 -2.58 -2.65 8.41
CA ALA A 94 -2.65 -1.26 8.89
C ALA A 94 -3.69 -0.44 8.11
N ALA A 95 -3.74 -0.57 6.78
CA ALA A 95 -4.73 0.12 5.95
C ALA A 95 -6.17 -0.39 6.23
N GLU A 96 -6.35 -1.69 6.45
CA GLU A 96 -7.65 -2.28 6.84
C GLU A 96 -8.12 -1.77 8.21
N ALA A 97 -7.20 -1.61 9.16
CA ALA A 97 -7.51 -1.00 10.46
C ALA A 97 -7.94 0.47 10.32
N VAL A 98 -7.29 1.25 9.43
CA VAL A 98 -7.70 2.63 9.12
C VAL A 98 -9.08 2.66 8.46
N LEU A 99 -9.37 1.73 7.54
CA LEU A 99 -10.72 1.60 6.96
C LEU A 99 -11.75 1.27 8.03
N ALA A 100 -11.45 0.36 8.97
CA ALA A 100 -12.34 0.04 10.07
C ALA A 100 -12.61 1.27 10.95
N GLN A 101 -11.59 2.11 11.24
CA GLN A 101 -11.76 3.38 11.93
C GLN A 101 -12.63 4.36 11.14
N ALA A 102 -12.43 4.51 9.83
CA ALA A 102 -13.26 5.36 8.99
C ALA A 102 -14.72 4.87 8.95
N ASN A 103 -14.93 3.56 8.91
CA ASN A 103 -16.28 2.98 8.93
C ASN A 103 -16.95 3.09 10.29
N SER A 104 -16.21 3.08 11.40
CA SER A 104 -16.79 3.23 12.72
C SER A 104 -17.45 4.59 12.93
N THR A 105 -16.98 5.63 12.25
CA THR A 105 -17.62 6.97 12.31
C THR A 105 -19.02 7.02 11.68
N LEU A 106 -19.40 6.00 10.89
CA LEU A 106 -20.75 5.83 10.35
C LEU A 106 -21.75 5.30 11.37
N PHE A 107 -21.31 4.98 12.59
CA PHE A 107 -22.10 4.46 13.69
C PHE A 107 -21.98 5.36 14.93
N PRO A 108 -22.97 5.35 15.82
CA PRO A 108 -22.88 6.08 17.09
C PRO A 108 -21.73 5.57 17.96
N GLU A 109 -20.95 6.47 18.52
CA GLU A 109 -20.02 6.17 19.61
C GLU A 109 -20.75 6.26 20.95
N ILE A 110 -20.47 5.33 21.87
CA ILE A 110 -21.08 5.30 23.19
C ILE A 110 -19.97 5.24 24.23
N ASP A 111 -19.91 6.30 25.06
CA ASP A 111 -18.92 6.45 26.11
C ASP A 111 -19.55 6.34 27.49
N LEU A 112 -18.84 5.75 28.43
CA LEU A 112 -19.17 5.82 29.86
C LEU A 112 -18.30 6.86 30.53
N GLY A 113 -18.89 7.99 30.90
CA GLY A 113 -18.24 9.07 31.62
C GLY A 113 -18.53 9.02 33.12
N ALA A 114 -17.47 9.13 33.94
CA ALA A 114 -17.60 9.33 35.40
C ALA A 114 -16.88 10.60 35.80
N SER A 115 -17.54 11.46 36.54
CA SER A 115 -16.93 12.69 37.07
C SER A 115 -17.36 12.98 38.51
N SER A 116 -16.46 13.49 39.31
CA SER A 116 -16.73 13.96 40.66
C SER A 116 -16.03 15.31 40.83
N SER A 117 -16.80 16.30 41.18
CA SER A 117 -16.26 17.67 41.40
C SER A 117 -16.83 18.25 42.69
N ARG A 118 -16.03 19.09 43.33
CA ARG A 118 -16.44 19.96 44.43
C ARG A 118 -16.17 21.41 44.02
N SER A 119 -17.23 22.18 43.93
CA SER A 119 -17.17 23.57 43.46
C SER A 119 -17.55 24.55 44.56
N HIS A 120 -16.90 25.70 44.58
CA HIS A 120 -17.25 26.84 45.45
C HIS A 120 -17.57 28.01 44.54
N SER A 121 -18.79 28.53 44.61
CA SER A 121 -19.23 29.65 43.80
C SER A 121 -18.80 30.98 44.42
N SER A 122 -18.31 31.91 43.60
CA SER A 122 -17.99 33.28 44.07
C SER A 122 -19.26 34.04 44.45
N THR A 123 -19.23 34.69 45.61
CA THR A 123 -20.31 35.59 46.05
C THR A 123 -20.20 36.99 45.39
N LEU A 124 -19.09 37.26 44.71
CA LEU A 124 -18.85 38.52 44.00
C LEU A 124 -19.20 38.46 42.53
N ASN A 125 -19.80 37.33 42.07
CA ASN A 125 -20.18 37.18 40.68
C ASN A 125 -21.43 38.01 40.35
N ALA A 126 -21.53 38.48 39.09
CA ALA A 126 -22.67 39.28 38.62
C ALA A 126 -24.02 38.53 38.68
N THR A 127 -24.03 37.21 38.72
CA THR A 127 -25.22 36.39 39.00
C THR A 127 -25.34 36.14 40.49
N PRO A 128 -26.40 36.67 41.18
CA PRO A 128 -26.61 36.41 42.59
C PRO A 128 -26.79 34.93 42.88
N VAL A 129 -26.11 34.43 43.91
CA VAL A 129 -26.43 33.12 44.49
C VAL A 129 -27.73 33.26 45.24
N PHE A 130 -28.80 32.61 44.77
CA PHE A 130 -30.10 32.67 45.44
C PHE A 130 -30.00 32.18 46.91
N SER A 131 -30.70 32.83 47.82
CA SER A 131 -30.74 32.41 49.22
C SER A 131 -31.27 30.97 49.34
N GLY A 132 -30.51 30.13 50.04
CA GLY A 132 -30.84 28.70 50.20
C GLY A 132 -30.07 27.76 49.28
N VAL A 133 -29.27 28.27 48.30
CA VAL A 133 -28.41 27.40 47.48
C VAL A 133 -27.01 27.34 48.14
N PRO A 134 -26.46 26.14 48.40
CA PRO A 134 -25.12 26.01 48.99
C PRO A 134 -24.06 26.60 48.06
N ILE A 135 -23.24 27.52 48.64
CA ILE A 135 -22.11 28.16 47.94
C ILE A 135 -21.05 27.10 47.56
N THR A 136 -20.89 26.07 48.41
CA THR A 136 -20.01 24.93 48.12
C THR A 136 -20.87 23.71 47.91
N TYR A 137 -20.72 23.07 46.78
CA TYR A 137 -21.48 21.86 46.41
C TYR A 137 -20.61 20.79 45.75
N ASN A 138 -21.01 19.58 45.91
CA ASN A 138 -20.42 18.44 45.17
C ASN A 138 -21.33 18.06 43.98
N ALA A 139 -20.73 17.67 42.90
CA ALA A 139 -21.41 17.11 41.75
C ALA A 139 -20.71 15.79 41.33
N ASN A 140 -21.42 14.69 41.47
CA ASN A 140 -20.96 13.38 41.01
C ASN A 140 -21.87 12.98 39.88
N ARG A 141 -21.29 12.62 38.73
CA ARG A 141 -22.02 12.15 37.52
C ARG A 141 -21.44 10.82 37.04
N LEU A 142 -22.31 9.91 36.68
CA LEU A 142 -22.02 8.69 35.98
C LEU A 142 -23.05 8.57 34.85
N ALA A 143 -22.62 8.67 33.61
CA ALA A 143 -23.54 8.65 32.48
C ALA A 143 -22.92 8.00 31.25
N LEU A 144 -23.75 7.28 30.48
CA LEU A 144 -23.49 6.95 29.10
C LEU A 144 -23.79 8.19 28.26
N SER A 145 -22.86 8.57 27.40
CA SER A 145 -23.03 9.63 26.40
C SER A 145 -22.85 9.07 25.01
N THR A 146 -23.60 9.59 24.06
CA THR A 146 -23.44 9.24 22.66
C THR A 146 -23.45 10.48 21.81
N SER A 147 -22.65 10.48 20.74
CA SER A 147 -22.66 11.46 19.67
C SER A 147 -22.58 10.77 18.32
N PHE A 148 -23.42 11.17 17.39
CA PHE A 148 -23.48 10.60 16.06
C PHE A 148 -23.69 11.71 15.02
N GLU A 149 -22.70 11.89 14.12
CA GLU A 149 -22.81 12.86 13.02
C GLU A 149 -23.69 12.27 11.90
N LEU A 150 -24.76 12.97 11.54
CA LEU A 150 -25.62 12.61 10.44
C LEU A 150 -24.98 13.01 9.11
N ASP A 151 -24.64 12.05 8.29
CA ASP A 151 -23.87 12.27 7.04
C ASP A 151 -24.74 12.73 5.85
N PHE A 152 -25.37 13.90 5.96
CA PHE A 152 -26.20 14.47 4.88
C PHE A 152 -25.38 14.78 3.62
N TRP A 153 -24.15 15.25 3.80
CA TRP A 153 -23.31 15.73 2.69
C TRP A 153 -22.34 14.68 2.16
N GLY A 154 -22.36 13.48 2.73
CA GLY A 154 -21.46 12.38 2.34
C GLY A 154 -20.02 12.54 2.83
N LYS A 155 -19.75 13.38 3.83
CA LYS A 155 -18.43 13.58 4.40
C LYS A 155 -17.83 12.27 4.91
N LEU A 156 -18.57 11.57 5.77
CA LEU A 156 -18.13 10.30 6.37
C LEU A 156 -18.04 9.20 5.33
N ARG A 157 -18.99 9.12 4.41
CA ARG A 157 -18.96 8.18 3.28
C ARG A 157 -17.76 8.41 2.37
N ARG A 158 -17.37 9.66 2.09
CA ARG A 158 -16.17 9.98 1.29
C ARG A 158 -14.89 9.62 2.02
N ALA A 159 -14.80 9.80 3.34
CA ALA A 159 -13.68 9.33 4.15
C ALA A 159 -13.54 7.80 4.10
N SER A 160 -14.65 7.07 4.27
CA SER A 160 -14.67 5.60 4.12
C SER A 160 -14.25 5.16 2.71
N GLN A 161 -14.74 5.86 1.66
CA GLN A 161 -14.37 5.58 0.27
C GLN A 161 -12.87 5.80 0.03
N ALA A 162 -12.29 6.88 0.57
CA ALA A 162 -10.85 7.14 0.49
C ALA A 162 -10.04 6.05 1.17
N ALA A 163 -10.41 5.67 2.40
CA ALA A 163 -9.76 4.60 3.15
C ALA A 163 -9.88 3.23 2.44
N HIS A 164 -11.03 2.92 1.86
CA HIS A 164 -11.23 1.68 1.08
C HIS A 164 -10.32 1.64 -0.15
N ALA A 165 -10.21 2.73 -0.91
CA ALA A 165 -9.30 2.82 -2.04
C ALA A 165 -7.84 2.70 -1.60
N GLN A 166 -7.47 3.21 -0.42
CA GLN A 166 -6.13 3.05 0.14
C GLN A 166 -5.82 1.60 0.50
N VAL A 167 -6.78 0.81 0.99
CA VAL A 167 -6.62 -0.65 1.20
C VAL A 167 -6.33 -1.34 -0.13
N LEU A 168 -7.09 -1.03 -1.19
CA LEU A 168 -6.88 -1.61 -2.52
C LEU A 168 -5.50 -1.21 -3.07
N SER A 169 -5.09 0.04 -2.92
CA SER A 169 -3.74 0.51 -3.29
C SER A 169 -2.66 -0.29 -2.58
N SER A 170 -2.81 -0.54 -1.26
CA SER A 170 -1.86 -1.34 -0.47
C SER A 170 -1.79 -2.81 -0.92
N ARG A 171 -2.92 -3.39 -1.32
CA ARG A 171 -2.96 -4.76 -1.87
C ARG A 171 -2.19 -4.86 -3.19
N TYR A 172 -2.40 -3.91 -4.11
CA TYR A 172 -1.63 -3.85 -5.35
C TYR A 172 -0.14 -3.54 -5.11
N ALA A 173 0.18 -2.70 -4.12
CA ALA A 173 1.56 -2.46 -3.70
C ALA A 173 2.27 -3.75 -3.28
N ARG A 174 1.60 -4.64 -2.53
CA ARG A 174 2.11 -5.96 -2.17
C ARG A 174 2.38 -6.80 -3.42
N ASP A 175 1.50 -6.75 -4.43
CA ASP A 175 1.70 -7.49 -5.69
C ASP A 175 2.90 -6.95 -6.49
N VAL A 176 3.12 -5.62 -6.47
CA VAL A 176 4.34 -5.00 -7.04
C VAL A 176 5.59 -5.50 -6.33
N VAL A 177 5.58 -5.55 -4.99
CA VAL A 177 6.71 -6.08 -4.21
C VAL A 177 6.97 -7.55 -4.55
N ALA A 178 5.92 -8.37 -4.64
CA ALA A 178 6.04 -9.79 -5.00
C ALA A 178 6.68 -9.97 -6.37
N LEU A 179 6.25 -9.21 -7.38
CA LEU A 179 6.82 -9.23 -8.73
C LEU A 179 8.29 -8.79 -8.72
N THR A 180 8.61 -7.75 -7.97
CA THR A 180 9.98 -7.23 -7.84
C THR A 180 10.90 -8.25 -7.18
N VAL A 181 10.46 -8.90 -6.09
CA VAL A 181 11.23 -9.94 -5.38
C VAL A 181 11.45 -11.16 -6.28
N ALA A 182 10.42 -11.61 -7.01
CA ALA A 182 10.57 -12.70 -7.97
C ALA A 182 11.56 -12.36 -9.09
N GLY A 183 11.45 -11.15 -9.65
CA GLY A 183 12.37 -10.66 -10.69
C GLY A 183 13.81 -10.53 -10.20
N ALA A 184 14.02 -9.94 -9.02
CA ALA A 184 15.35 -9.80 -8.44
C ALA A 184 15.99 -11.15 -8.11
N THR A 185 15.20 -12.11 -7.61
CA THR A 185 15.66 -13.48 -7.33
C THR A 185 16.08 -14.19 -8.61
N THR A 186 15.26 -14.10 -9.66
CA THR A 186 15.53 -14.68 -10.97
C THR A 186 16.78 -14.08 -11.61
N GLN A 187 16.90 -12.74 -11.59
CA GLN A 187 18.07 -12.04 -12.12
C GLN A 187 19.35 -12.43 -11.37
N SER A 188 19.30 -12.45 -10.04
CA SER A 188 20.47 -12.82 -9.20
C SER A 188 20.88 -14.28 -9.45
N TYR A 189 19.91 -15.18 -9.66
CA TYR A 189 20.19 -16.57 -10.00
C TYR A 189 20.89 -16.73 -11.36
N PHE A 190 20.41 -16.06 -12.40
CA PHE A 190 21.07 -16.12 -13.70
C PHE A 190 22.45 -15.47 -13.70
N THR A 191 22.63 -14.38 -12.92
CA THR A 191 23.95 -13.78 -12.69
C THR A 191 24.90 -14.78 -12.01
N LEU A 192 24.42 -15.51 -11.01
CA LEU A 192 25.20 -16.56 -10.34
C LEU A 192 25.62 -17.66 -11.35
N ARG A 193 24.70 -18.13 -12.18
CA ARG A 193 24.99 -19.14 -13.21
C ARG A 193 25.98 -18.65 -14.27
N SER A 194 25.89 -17.39 -14.67
CA SER A 194 26.87 -16.75 -15.54
C SER A 194 28.27 -16.72 -14.92
N LEU A 195 28.35 -16.40 -13.63
CA LEU A 195 29.62 -16.40 -12.89
C LEU A 195 30.20 -17.83 -12.77
N ASP A 196 29.37 -18.86 -12.55
CA ASP A 196 29.81 -20.26 -12.56
C ASP A 196 30.46 -20.64 -13.89
N ALA A 197 29.88 -20.25 -15.03
CA ALA A 197 30.44 -20.48 -16.35
C ALA A 197 31.78 -19.73 -16.56
N GLN A 198 31.84 -18.45 -16.16
CA GLN A 198 33.04 -17.63 -16.23
C GLN A 198 34.18 -18.19 -15.37
N ILE A 199 33.89 -18.69 -14.18
CA ILE A 199 34.85 -19.36 -13.30
C ILE A 199 35.41 -20.60 -13.99
N THR A 200 34.54 -21.43 -14.56
CA THR A 200 34.94 -22.65 -15.27
C THR A 200 35.88 -22.36 -16.45
N VAL A 201 35.57 -21.34 -17.25
CA VAL A 201 36.43 -20.91 -18.38
C VAL A 201 37.78 -20.35 -17.86
N THR A 202 37.71 -19.49 -16.84
CA THR A 202 38.94 -18.84 -16.28
C THR A 202 39.85 -19.87 -15.59
N GLU A 203 39.32 -20.91 -14.97
CA GLU A 203 40.12 -22.04 -14.43
C GLU A 203 40.85 -22.82 -15.54
N LYS A 204 40.23 -22.99 -16.71
CA LYS A 204 40.92 -23.57 -17.88
C LYS A 204 42.01 -22.66 -18.42
N ILE A 205 41.73 -21.34 -18.48
CA ILE A 205 42.73 -20.34 -18.89
C ILE A 205 43.91 -20.34 -17.94
N LEU A 206 43.68 -20.33 -16.64
CA LEU A 206 44.77 -20.35 -15.64
C LEU A 206 45.65 -21.58 -15.81
N ARG A 207 45.04 -22.77 -15.95
CA ARG A 207 45.80 -24.02 -16.22
C ARG A 207 46.65 -23.90 -17.49
N SER A 208 46.07 -23.41 -18.60
CA SER A 208 46.83 -23.21 -19.84
C SER A 208 48.00 -22.23 -19.67
N ARG A 209 47.83 -21.18 -18.86
CA ARG A 209 48.91 -20.23 -18.54
C ARG A 209 49.98 -20.85 -17.62
N GLU A 210 49.59 -21.73 -16.71
CA GLU A 210 50.53 -22.49 -15.86
C GLU A 210 51.38 -23.46 -16.70
N ASP A 211 50.76 -24.21 -17.62
CA ASP A 211 51.44 -25.09 -18.55
C ASP A 211 52.42 -24.32 -19.46
N SER A 212 51.98 -23.18 -20.03
CA SER A 212 52.81 -22.30 -20.87
C SER A 212 54.02 -21.77 -20.09
N LEU A 213 53.84 -21.33 -18.86
CA LEU A 213 54.91 -20.84 -17.99
C LEU A 213 55.92 -21.94 -17.70
N ALA A 214 55.48 -23.18 -17.46
CA ALA A 214 56.34 -24.34 -17.22
C ALA A 214 57.27 -24.58 -18.45
N VAL A 215 56.66 -24.64 -19.65
CA VAL A 215 57.43 -24.81 -20.91
C VAL A 215 58.46 -23.68 -21.14
N ILE A 216 58.05 -22.40 -20.89
CA ILE A 216 58.97 -21.25 -21.08
C ILE A 216 60.14 -21.31 -20.05
N LYS A 217 59.86 -21.69 -18.80
CA LYS A 217 60.90 -21.89 -17.75
C LYS A 217 61.89 -22.97 -18.16
N ASP A 218 61.44 -24.08 -18.70
CA ASP A 218 62.34 -25.18 -19.12
C ASP A 218 63.19 -24.78 -20.35
N ARG A 219 62.60 -24.01 -21.28
CA ARG A 219 63.35 -23.42 -22.41
C ARG A 219 64.39 -22.42 -21.93
N ALA A 220 64.09 -21.60 -20.94
CA ALA A 220 65.04 -20.67 -20.36
C ALA A 220 66.23 -21.38 -19.67
N LYS A 221 65.98 -22.48 -18.93
CA LYS A 221 67.03 -23.36 -18.36
C LYS A 221 67.95 -23.94 -19.44
N GLY A 222 67.38 -24.23 -20.63
CA GLY A 222 68.16 -24.70 -21.79
C GLY A 222 68.81 -23.59 -22.61
N GLY A 223 68.71 -22.30 -22.21
CA GLY A 223 69.24 -21.15 -22.92
C GLY A 223 68.45 -20.73 -24.18
N LEU A 224 67.22 -21.25 -24.35
CA LEU A 224 66.36 -21.03 -25.54
C LEU A 224 65.24 -20.00 -25.32
N ALA A 225 65.18 -19.35 -24.14
CA ALA A 225 64.26 -18.27 -23.83
C ALA A 225 64.91 -17.26 -22.90
N SER A 226 64.49 -16.00 -22.94
CA SER A 226 65.02 -14.91 -22.12
C SER A 226 64.32 -14.84 -20.74
N GLU A 227 64.93 -14.17 -19.76
CA GLU A 227 64.23 -13.82 -18.48
C GLU A 227 62.98 -12.94 -18.72
N LEU A 228 63.02 -12.11 -19.76
CA LEU A 228 61.88 -11.29 -20.16
C LEU A 228 60.67 -12.21 -20.50
N ASP A 229 60.91 -13.26 -21.28
CA ASP A 229 59.85 -14.21 -21.68
C ASP A 229 59.25 -14.92 -20.45
N VAL A 230 60.09 -15.33 -19.48
CA VAL A 230 59.66 -15.94 -18.23
C VAL A 230 58.79 -14.95 -17.42
N ASN A 231 59.25 -13.69 -17.30
CA ASN A 231 58.54 -12.67 -16.54
C ASN A 231 57.19 -12.34 -17.20
N GLN A 232 57.12 -12.24 -18.53
CA GLN A 232 55.85 -12.03 -19.26
C GLN A 232 54.87 -13.19 -19.06
N ALA A 233 55.34 -14.45 -19.12
CA ALA A 233 54.50 -15.59 -18.86
C ALA A 233 54.02 -15.64 -17.42
N GLN A 234 54.88 -15.26 -16.47
CA GLN A 234 54.53 -15.16 -15.04
C GLN A 234 53.46 -14.10 -14.79
N VAL A 235 53.52 -12.92 -15.45
CA VAL A 235 52.51 -11.89 -15.36
C VAL A 235 51.18 -12.40 -15.93
N ALA A 236 51.17 -13.00 -17.12
CA ALA A 236 49.94 -13.54 -17.73
C ALA A 236 49.26 -14.62 -16.86
N ARG A 237 50.05 -15.46 -16.19
CA ARG A 237 49.54 -16.44 -15.23
C ARG A 237 48.95 -15.76 -13.98
N SER A 238 49.61 -14.72 -13.46
CA SER A 238 49.17 -14.00 -12.26
C SER A 238 47.88 -13.21 -12.54
N ASP A 239 47.73 -12.61 -13.70
CA ASP A 239 46.51 -11.92 -14.13
C ASP A 239 45.31 -12.88 -14.17
N ALA A 240 45.47 -14.06 -14.76
CA ALA A 240 44.43 -15.10 -14.75
C ALA A 240 44.06 -15.55 -13.35
N ALA A 241 45.05 -15.69 -12.46
CA ALA A 241 44.80 -16.06 -11.06
C ALA A 241 44.03 -14.97 -10.28
N VAL A 242 44.33 -13.70 -10.51
CA VAL A 242 43.62 -12.55 -9.92
C VAL A 242 42.17 -12.53 -10.41
N GLN A 243 41.99 -12.66 -11.73
CA GLN A 243 40.65 -12.69 -12.31
C GLN A 243 39.79 -13.83 -11.76
N LEU A 244 40.34 -15.03 -11.60
CA LEU A 244 39.64 -16.17 -11.02
C LEU A 244 39.21 -15.89 -9.58
N ARG A 245 40.05 -15.28 -8.77
CA ARG A 245 39.73 -14.93 -7.37
C ARG A 245 38.62 -13.89 -7.32
N ASP A 246 38.63 -12.90 -8.22
CA ASP A 246 37.60 -11.88 -8.26
C ASP A 246 36.22 -12.46 -8.68
N LEU A 247 36.20 -13.33 -9.70
CA LEU A 247 34.98 -14.03 -10.09
C LEU A 247 34.40 -14.89 -8.95
N LYS A 248 35.25 -15.61 -8.19
CA LYS A 248 34.83 -16.39 -7.02
C LYS A 248 34.27 -15.49 -5.91
N ARG A 249 34.85 -14.30 -5.70
CA ARG A 249 34.31 -13.29 -4.78
C ARG A 249 32.95 -12.78 -5.24
N GLN A 250 32.80 -12.42 -6.51
CA GLN A 250 31.51 -11.96 -7.08
C GLN A 250 30.43 -13.02 -6.95
N ARG A 251 30.77 -14.29 -7.23
CA ARG A 251 29.86 -15.42 -7.04
C ARG A 251 29.35 -15.54 -5.60
N ALA A 252 30.27 -15.42 -4.62
CA ALA A 252 29.89 -15.47 -3.22
C ALA A 252 28.94 -14.31 -2.82
N LEU A 253 29.17 -13.10 -3.37
CA LEU A 253 28.27 -11.97 -3.14
C LEU A 253 26.86 -12.24 -3.70
N MET A 254 26.75 -12.81 -4.90
CA MET A 254 25.45 -13.18 -5.49
C MET A 254 24.75 -14.28 -4.65
N GLU A 255 25.48 -15.25 -4.15
CA GLU A 255 24.94 -16.28 -3.25
C GLU A 255 24.39 -15.66 -1.95
N HIS A 256 25.10 -14.71 -1.36
CA HIS A 256 24.61 -13.98 -0.18
C HIS A 256 23.39 -13.12 -0.50
N GLN A 257 23.37 -12.46 -1.66
CA GLN A 257 22.19 -11.69 -2.10
C GLN A 257 20.95 -12.57 -2.26
N LEU A 258 21.11 -13.77 -2.85
CA LEU A 258 20.04 -14.76 -2.92
C LEU A 258 19.62 -15.24 -1.52
N GLY A 259 20.58 -15.37 -0.60
CA GLY A 259 20.32 -15.69 0.81
C GLY A 259 19.40 -14.66 1.47
N VAL A 260 19.69 -13.37 1.26
CA VAL A 260 18.85 -12.26 1.78
C VAL A 260 17.46 -12.28 1.13
N LEU A 261 17.39 -12.43 -0.20
CA LEU A 261 16.10 -12.45 -0.92
C LEU A 261 15.20 -13.60 -0.46
N THR A 262 15.79 -14.78 -0.22
CA THR A 262 15.06 -16.00 0.18
C THR A 262 14.85 -16.14 1.68
N GLY A 263 15.42 -15.22 2.49
CA GLY A 263 15.40 -15.29 3.96
C GLY A 263 16.26 -16.41 4.54
N LYS A 264 17.21 -16.96 3.76
CA LYS A 264 18.14 -18.05 4.17
C LYS A 264 19.58 -17.56 4.11
N LEU A 265 20.10 -17.02 5.21
CA LEU A 265 21.43 -16.42 5.25
C LEU A 265 22.57 -17.43 5.07
N ASP A 266 22.32 -18.71 5.31
CA ASP A 266 23.24 -19.82 5.13
C ASP A 266 23.07 -20.55 3.77
N LEU A 267 22.33 -19.95 2.83
CA LEU A 267 22.07 -20.52 1.52
C LEU A 267 23.38 -20.86 0.81
N ARG A 268 23.45 -22.10 0.28
CA ARG A 268 24.51 -22.56 -0.61
C ARG A 268 23.88 -23.15 -1.86
N ILE A 269 24.38 -22.72 -3.02
CA ILE A 269 23.91 -23.15 -4.32
C ILE A 269 25.07 -23.86 -5.03
N ALA A 270 24.85 -25.11 -5.40
CA ALA A 270 25.86 -25.87 -6.18
C ALA A 270 26.17 -25.16 -7.49
N ALA A 271 27.44 -25.25 -7.94
CA ALA A 271 27.84 -24.71 -9.23
C ALA A 271 27.02 -25.38 -10.35
N GLY A 272 26.67 -24.61 -11.36
CA GLY A 272 25.87 -25.07 -12.50
C GLY A 272 26.33 -24.42 -13.80
N ASP A 273 25.76 -24.87 -14.91
CA ASP A 273 26.10 -24.39 -16.24
C ASP A 273 24.91 -23.67 -16.86
N ILE A 274 25.08 -22.37 -17.13
CA ILE A 274 24.05 -21.56 -17.78
C ILE A 274 23.71 -22.03 -19.19
N MET A 275 24.66 -22.68 -19.87
CA MET A 275 24.47 -23.16 -21.25
C MET A 275 23.49 -24.33 -21.33
N ASN A 276 23.25 -25.03 -20.21
CA ASN A 276 22.31 -26.15 -20.13
C ASN A 276 20.88 -25.71 -19.74
N LEU A 277 20.66 -24.41 -19.50
CA LEU A 277 19.33 -23.90 -19.17
C LEU A 277 18.51 -23.72 -20.44
N PRO A 278 17.22 -24.18 -20.46
CA PRO A 278 16.36 -23.99 -21.62
C PRO A 278 16.04 -22.50 -21.82
N MET A 279 16.07 -22.08 -23.09
CA MET A 279 15.64 -20.74 -23.45
C MET A 279 14.11 -20.72 -23.51
N PRO A 280 13.41 -19.91 -22.71
CA PRO A 280 11.96 -19.86 -22.73
C PRO A 280 11.48 -19.24 -24.05
N SER A 281 10.28 -19.66 -24.49
CA SER A 281 9.60 -19.00 -25.61
C SER A 281 9.24 -17.57 -25.20
N LEU A 282 9.45 -16.59 -26.09
CA LEU A 282 9.04 -15.21 -25.86
C LEU A 282 7.51 -15.17 -25.68
N PRO A 283 7.01 -14.49 -24.62
CA PRO A 283 5.58 -14.31 -24.46
C PRO A 283 5.01 -13.45 -25.59
N PRO A 284 3.74 -13.69 -25.99
CA PRO A 284 3.10 -12.89 -27.03
C PRO A 284 3.03 -11.42 -26.59
N VAL A 285 3.34 -10.52 -27.53
CA VAL A 285 3.22 -9.07 -27.32
C VAL A 285 1.74 -8.73 -27.20
N GLY A 286 1.28 -8.37 -26.00
CA GLY A 286 -0.09 -7.95 -25.75
C GLY A 286 -0.41 -6.57 -26.32
N LEU A 287 -1.66 -6.13 -26.20
CA LEU A 287 -2.05 -4.76 -26.53
C LEU A 287 -1.68 -3.82 -25.38
N PRO A 288 -1.20 -2.59 -25.65
CA PRO A 288 -0.88 -1.60 -24.61
C PRO A 288 -2.04 -1.35 -23.65
N SER A 289 -3.28 -1.29 -24.15
CA SER A 289 -4.49 -1.06 -23.34
C SER A 289 -4.76 -2.16 -22.31
N THR A 290 -4.38 -3.41 -22.57
CA THR A 290 -4.60 -4.51 -21.61
C THR A 290 -3.69 -4.46 -20.41
N LEU A 291 -2.59 -3.71 -20.47
CA LEU A 291 -1.68 -3.52 -19.35
C LEU A 291 -2.29 -2.66 -18.24
N LEU A 292 -3.18 -1.72 -18.58
CA LEU A 292 -3.88 -0.90 -17.60
C LEU A 292 -4.69 -1.73 -16.60
N GLU A 293 -5.18 -2.90 -17.03
CA GLU A 293 -5.99 -3.79 -16.21
C GLU A 293 -5.16 -4.90 -15.52
N ARG A 294 -3.92 -5.13 -15.99
CA ARG A 294 -3.11 -6.28 -15.55
C ARG A 294 -1.94 -5.90 -14.66
N ARG A 295 -1.33 -4.75 -14.88
CA ARG A 295 -0.15 -4.32 -14.14
C ARG A 295 -0.52 -3.86 -12.73
N PRO A 296 0.04 -4.48 -11.68
CA PRO A 296 -0.30 -4.12 -10.31
C PRO A 296 0.17 -2.71 -9.92
N ASP A 297 1.26 -2.20 -10.51
CA ASP A 297 1.73 -0.83 -10.30
C ASP A 297 0.77 0.22 -10.85
N VAL A 298 0.16 -0.04 -12.01
CA VAL A 298 -0.88 0.83 -12.61
C VAL A 298 -2.14 0.80 -11.75
N GLN A 299 -2.58 -0.38 -11.31
CA GLN A 299 -3.73 -0.54 -10.42
C GLN A 299 -3.49 0.15 -9.06
N GLN A 300 -2.28 0.05 -8.51
CA GLN A 300 -1.90 0.75 -7.29
C GLN A 300 -2.04 2.28 -7.45
N ALA A 301 -1.48 2.83 -8.52
CA ALA A 301 -1.53 4.26 -8.81
C ALA A 301 -2.97 4.74 -9.06
N GLU A 302 -3.79 3.93 -9.74
CA GLU A 302 -5.22 4.23 -9.93
C GLU A 302 -5.98 4.28 -8.60
N GLN A 303 -5.78 3.31 -7.71
CA GLN A 303 -6.46 3.31 -6.41
C GLN A 303 -6.00 4.47 -5.51
N ALA A 304 -4.73 4.87 -5.58
CA ALA A 304 -4.25 6.08 -4.92
C ALA A 304 -4.94 7.35 -5.46
N LEU A 305 -5.19 7.41 -6.77
CA LEU A 305 -5.95 8.50 -7.40
C LEU A 305 -7.42 8.49 -6.97
N VAL A 306 -8.06 7.33 -6.88
CA VAL A 306 -9.43 7.17 -6.36
C VAL A 306 -9.52 7.70 -4.92
N ALA A 307 -8.55 7.35 -4.06
CA ALA A 307 -8.47 7.85 -2.70
C ALA A 307 -8.36 9.38 -2.65
N ALA A 308 -7.43 9.96 -3.42
CA ALA A 308 -7.24 11.40 -3.49
C ALA A 308 -8.48 12.15 -4.04
N ASN A 309 -9.22 11.54 -4.98
CA ASN A 309 -10.47 12.10 -5.47
C ASN A 309 -11.57 12.11 -4.39
N ALA A 310 -11.69 11.05 -3.59
CA ALA A 310 -12.65 10.98 -2.50
C ALA A 310 -12.35 12.03 -1.40
N GLU A 311 -11.06 12.31 -1.14
CA GLU A 311 -10.62 13.35 -0.19
C GLU A 311 -11.07 14.77 -0.60
N ILE A 312 -11.23 15.06 -1.90
CA ILE A 312 -11.83 16.32 -2.35
C ILE A 312 -13.26 16.44 -1.82
N GLY A 313 -14.03 15.37 -1.94
CA GLY A 313 -15.40 15.31 -1.44
C GLY A 313 -15.49 15.50 0.07
N PHE A 314 -14.65 14.82 0.83
CA PHE A 314 -14.54 14.97 2.28
C PHE A 314 -14.24 16.41 2.71
N ASN A 315 -13.22 17.03 2.12
CA ASN A 315 -12.83 18.40 2.45
C ASN A 315 -13.88 19.44 2.01
N LYS A 316 -14.53 19.21 0.88
CA LYS A 316 -15.61 20.08 0.39
C LYS A 316 -16.86 19.96 1.25
N ALA A 317 -17.22 18.75 1.69
CA ALA A 317 -18.34 18.50 2.60
C ALA A 317 -18.15 19.19 3.97
N SER A 318 -16.91 19.33 4.43
CA SER A 318 -16.59 20.02 5.67
C SER A 318 -16.88 21.54 5.69
N GLN A 319 -17.28 22.12 4.55
CA GLN A 319 -17.72 23.53 4.44
C GLN A 319 -19.21 23.69 4.75
N PHE A 320 -19.97 22.61 4.74
CA PHE A 320 -21.41 22.61 4.96
C PHE A 320 -21.75 22.40 6.45
N PRO A 321 -22.99 22.73 6.88
CA PRO A 321 -23.40 22.47 8.25
C PRO A 321 -23.27 20.98 8.62
N SER A 322 -22.68 20.70 9.78
CA SER A 322 -22.72 19.36 10.39
C SER A 322 -23.91 19.26 11.34
N PHE A 323 -24.54 18.10 11.41
CA PHE A 323 -25.63 17.80 12.31
C PHE A 323 -25.27 16.59 13.13
N SER A 324 -25.32 16.72 14.46
CA SER A 324 -24.98 15.64 15.38
C SER A 324 -26.18 15.31 16.26
N LEU A 325 -26.52 14.04 16.35
CA LEU A 325 -27.47 13.51 17.31
C LEU A 325 -26.68 13.20 18.59
N THR A 326 -27.10 13.81 19.72
CA THR A 326 -26.44 13.60 21.01
C THR A 326 -27.42 12.99 22.00
N GLY A 327 -26.92 12.16 22.92
CA GLY A 327 -27.73 11.55 23.96
C GLY A 327 -26.91 11.30 25.21
N ASP A 328 -27.55 11.49 26.36
CA ASP A 328 -27.00 11.17 27.68
C ASP A 328 -28.01 10.34 28.47
N PHE A 329 -27.53 9.33 29.18
CA PHE A 329 -28.33 8.56 30.11
C PHE A 329 -27.50 8.12 31.31
N GLY A 330 -27.95 8.46 32.55
CA GLY A 330 -27.16 8.11 33.72
C GLY A 330 -27.75 8.62 35.04
N GLY A 331 -26.84 8.92 35.98
CA GLY A 331 -27.18 9.45 37.27
C GLY A 331 -26.29 10.65 37.65
N GLN A 332 -26.87 11.63 38.31
CA GLN A 332 -26.17 12.80 38.89
C GLN A 332 -26.64 13.08 40.30
N SER A 333 -25.73 13.24 41.24
CA SER A 333 -26.06 13.49 42.64
C SER A 333 -24.95 14.26 43.38
N ALA A 334 -25.35 15.02 44.40
CA ALA A 334 -24.41 15.64 45.32
C ALA A 334 -23.67 14.62 46.20
N LYS A 335 -24.26 13.47 46.48
CA LYS A 335 -23.63 12.36 47.24
C LYS A 335 -23.37 11.20 46.31
N LEU A 336 -22.15 10.67 46.28
CA LEU A 336 -21.76 9.53 45.43
C LEU A 336 -22.62 8.30 45.71
N SER A 337 -22.99 8.04 47.00
CA SER A 337 -23.83 6.91 47.40
C SER A 337 -25.26 6.93 46.82
N ASN A 338 -25.69 8.07 46.27
CA ASN A 338 -27.03 8.24 45.72
C ASN A 338 -27.08 8.17 44.18
N ILE A 339 -25.94 8.06 43.53
CA ILE A 339 -25.83 8.22 42.07
C ILE A 339 -26.67 7.18 41.28
N LEU A 340 -26.89 6.00 41.84
CA LEU A 340 -27.68 4.93 41.22
C LEU A 340 -29.13 4.93 41.68
N LYS A 341 -29.56 5.82 42.61
CA LYS A 341 -30.95 5.90 43.04
C LYS A 341 -31.85 6.47 41.95
N SER A 342 -33.11 6.11 41.94
CA SER A 342 -34.09 6.56 40.93
C SER A 342 -34.18 8.09 40.81
N GLY A 343 -34.09 8.80 41.96
CA GLY A 343 -34.11 10.29 42.02
C GLY A 343 -32.86 10.96 41.48
N ALA A 344 -31.79 10.23 41.22
CA ALA A 344 -30.55 10.78 40.60
C ALA A 344 -30.53 10.60 39.06
N ARG A 345 -31.51 9.93 38.47
CA ARG A 345 -31.55 9.63 37.04
C ARG A 345 -31.62 10.90 36.21
N ILE A 346 -30.75 10.95 35.21
CA ILE A 346 -30.70 12.01 34.19
C ILE A 346 -30.76 11.39 32.82
N TRP A 347 -31.37 12.07 31.88
CA TRP A 347 -31.29 11.75 30.45
C TRP A 347 -31.45 13.02 29.62
N SER A 348 -30.84 13.03 28.46
CA SER A 348 -31.06 14.06 27.45
C SER A 348 -30.96 13.45 26.05
N LEU A 349 -31.69 14.00 25.13
CA LEU A 349 -31.60 13.73 23.71
C LEU A 349 -31.59 15.08 23.00
N GLY A 350 -30.60 15.32 22.15
CA GLY A 350 -30.40 16.56 21.45
C GLY A 350 -30.02 16.38 19.98
N LEU A 351 -30.36 17.36 19.17
CA LEU A 351 -29.87 17.54 17.82
C LEU A 351 -29.12 18.86 17.79
N GLU A 352 -27.84 18.79 17.47
CA GLU A 352 -26.96 19.95 17.35
C GLU A 352 -26.61 20.20 15.88
N GLY A 353 -26.71 21.45 15.41
CA GLY A 353 -26.28 21.89 14.09
C GLY A 353 -25.17 22.91 14.20
N LEU A 354 -24.04 22.70 13.54
CA LEU A 354 -22.91 23.62 13.51
C LEU A 354 -22.52 23.97 12.08
N MET A 355 -22.51 25.25 11.74
CA MET A 355 -22.07 25.75 10.43
C MET A 355 -20.92 26.76 10.62
N PRO A 356 -19.75 26.56 9.98
CA PRO A 356 -18.66 27.53 10.04
C PRO A 356 -19.01 28.74 9.16
N ILE A 357 -19.32 29.90 9.77
CA ILE A 357 -19.64 31.15 9.06
C ILE A 357 -18.36 31.88 8.63
N PHE A 358 -17.36 31.90 9.50
CA PHE A 358 -16.08 32.57 9.23
C PHE A 358 -14.92 31.70 9.72
N SER A 359 -13.99 31.37 8.83
CA SER A 359 -12.82 30.53 9.13
C SER A 359 -11.53 31.06 8.50
N ALA A 360 -11.49 32.34 8.12
CA ALA A 360 -10.35 32.98 7.46
C ALA A 360 -9.82 32.17 6.25
N GLY A 361 -10.73 31.52 5.50
CA GLY A 361 -10.36 30.75 4.32
C GLY A 361 -9.86 29.33 4.57
N LYS A 362 -9.83 28.82 5.83
CA LYS A 362 -9.32 27.50 6.22
C LYS A 362 -9.93 26.37 5.38
N TYR A 363 -11.24 26.27 5.30
CA TYR A 363 -11.90 25.18 4.59
C TYR A 363 -11.73 25.26 3.07
N ALA A 364 -11.71 26.49 2.51
CA ALA A 364 -11.41 26.70 1.10
C ALA A 364 -9.95 26.30 0.77
N ALA A 365 -9.01 26.60 1.67
CA ALA A 365 -7.61 26.19 1.52
C ALA A 365 -7.46 24.65 1.56
N ARG A 366 -8.12 23.96 2.50
CA ARG A 366 -8.13 22.49 2.56
C ARG A 366 -8.69 21.84 1.29
N THR A 367 -9.76 22.41 0.70
CA THR A 367 -10.29 21.92 -0.56
C THR A 367 -9.30 22.14 -1.72
N ARG A 368 -8.61 23.30 -1.77
CA ARG A 368 -7.56 23.55 -2.76
C ARG A 368 -6.38 22.60 -2.61
N GLU A 369 -5.97 22.31 -1.39
CA GLU A 369 -4.94 21.31 -1.07
C GLU A 369 -5.35 19.93 -1.60
N ALA A 370 -6.56 19.44 -1.29
CA ALA A 370 -7.06 18.16 -1.76
C ALA A 370 -7.10 18.09 -3.30
N VAL A 371 -7.51 19.17 -3.99
CA VAL A 371 -7.47 19.26 -5.46
C VAL A 371 -6.03 19.21 -5.98
N ALA A 372 -5.08 19.85 -5.31
CA ALA A 372 -3.67 19.80 -5.71
C ALA A 372 -3.08 18.39 -5.53
N VAL A 373 -3.41 17.71 -4.42
CA VAL A 373 -3.01 16.31 -4.16
C VAL A 373 -3.61 15.36 -5.21
N GLN A 374 -4.88 15.57 -5.58
CA GLN A 374 -5.50 14.77 -6.65
C GLN A 374 -4.79 14.99 -8.01
N ARG A 375 -4.37 16.22 -8.36
CA ARG A 375 -3.58 16.48 -9.57
C ARG A 375 -2.21 15.81 -9.53
N GLN A 376 -1.55 15.76 -8.37
CA GLN A 376 -0.31 14.99 -8.19
C GLN A 376 -0.53 13.50 -8.43
N ALA A 377 -1.66 12.95 -7.93
CA ALA A 377 -2.01 11.55 -8.15
C ALA A 377 -2.32 11.24 -9.63
N VAL A 378 -2.95 12.18 -10.37
CA VAL A 378 -3.15 12.06 -11.84
C VAL A 378 -1.79 11.96 -12.54
N ALA A 379 -0.88 12.90 -12.27
CA ALA A 379 0.44 12.90 -12.89
C ALA A 379 1.25 11.64 -12.54
N ALA A 380 1.12 11.14 -11.31
CA ALA A 380 1.75 9.87 -10.89
C ALA A 380 1.17 8.66 -11.65
N TYR A 381 -0.15 8.62 -11.82
CA TYR A 381 -0.83 7.58 -12.61
C TYR A 381 -0.37 7.62 -14.09
N GLU A 382 -0.38 8.79 -14.73
CA GLU A 382 0.08 8.98 -16.10
C GLU A 382 1.54 8.53 -16.27
N LYS A 383 2.43 8.93 -15.35
CA LYS A 383 3.84 8.50 -15.35
C LYS A 383 3.97 6.98 -15.23
N THR A 384 3.17 6.34 -14.38
CA THR A 384 3.22 4.87 -14.21
C THR A 384 2.77 4.15 -15.48
N VAL A 385 1.77 4.68 -16.17
CA VAL A 385 1.31 4.17 -17.47
C VAL A 385 2.39 4.33 -18.55
N GLN A 386 3.05 5.48 -18.62
CA GLN A 386 4.17 5.75 -19.55
C GLN A 386 5.37 4.83 -19.33
#